data_5f7cdefab1a6527b99785db8728f30f9
#
_entry.id   5f7cdefab1a6527b99785db8728f30f9
#
_cell.length_a   1.000
_cell.length_b   1.000
_cell.length_c   1.000
_cell.angle_alpha   90.00
_cell.angle_beta   90.00
_cell.angle_gamma   90.00
#
_symmetry.space_group_name_H-M   'P 1'
#
loop_
_entity.id
_entity.type
_entity.pdbx_description
1 polymer ?
#
loop_
_entity_poly.entity_id
_entity_poly.type
_entity_poly.pdbx_seq_one_letter_code
_entity_poly.pdbx_strand_id
1 'polypeptide(L)'
;MNSLKETLSVVYTGLDIAKATLQLDLLGRAHSLPNTAAGHRQLVKLLRAVPGAHVVCEATGGYERAVVAALQAGPVPVSVLNPALVRHFALAQGQRAKNDPLDAGVLSAYGAALQPAATPLPDAALAQLRALVQWRNQLVEQRNALRNHAEHATLDFVEQGLARLEAHLDEQMEAVETEMAAALERAPQWQEPVARLEALDGVGRLTAVSVLSQMPELGQLNRGEAAALAGLAPWTRQSGPWEGQRHIGGGRAPVRRALYMSAVALARMKESTLGKFYAKLRAAGKPAKVALTAVMRKLLVQMNHELKPS
;
A
#
# COMPACT_ATOMS: atom_id res chain seq x y z
N MET A 1 -15.06 24.35 40.39
CA MET A 1 -14.00 24.84 39.51
C MET A 1 -14.02 23.96 38.26
N ASN A 2 -14.76 24.40 37.22
CA ASN A 2 -14.81 23.72 35.93
C ASN A 2 -13.55 24.10 35.13
N SER A 3 -12.61 23.14 35.01
CA SER A 3 -11.52 23.23 34.05
C SER A 3 -12.09 23.04 32.66
N LEU A 4 -12.38 24.13 31.98
CA LEU A 4 -12.56 24.14 30.52
C LEU A 4 -11.24 23.65 29.91
N LYS A 5 -11.17 22.39 29.50
CA LYS A 5 -10.15 21.93 28.56
C LYS A 5 -10.37 22.75 27.29
N GLU A 6 -9.59 23.80 27.09
CA GLU A 6 -9.46 24.45 25.80
C GLU A 6 -9.13 23.37 24.78
N THR A 7 -10.11 23.01 23.97
CA THR A 7 -9.90 22.13 22.83
C THR A 7 -9.07 22.94 21.84
N LEU A 8 -7.75 22.76 21.87
CA LEU A 8 -6.85 23.38 20.89
C LEU A 8 -7.38 23.03 19.50
N SER A 9 -7.75 24.02 18.73
CA SER A 9 -8.19 23.83 17.35
C SER A 9 -7.02 23.24 16.55
N VAL A 10 -7.28 22.15 15.83
CA VAL A 10 -6.27 21.50 14.98
C VAL A 10 -5.90 22.44 13.83
N VAL A 11 -4.61 22.71 13.67
CA VAL A 11 -4.06 23.53 12.59
C VAL A 11 -3.47 22.61 11.52
N TYR A 12 -4.20 22.41 10.45
CA TYR A 12 -3.72 21.60 9.34
C TYR A 12 -2.71 22.37 8.49
N THR A 13 -1.55 21.75 8.25
CA THR A 13 -0.43 22.30 7.49
C THR A 13 -0.06 21.35 6.36
N GLY A 14 -0.01 21.85 5.15
CA GLY A 14 0.36 21.04 3.98
C GLY A 14 1.87 20.96 3.81
N LEU A 15 2.36 19.76 3.52
CA LEU A 15 3.76 19.49 3.24
C LEU A 15 3.88 18.78 1.89
N ASP A 16 4.33 19.50 0.87
CA ASP A 16 4.73 18.88 -0.40
C ASP A 16 6.18 18.40 -0.30
N ILE A 17 6.43 17.18 -0.80
CA ILE A 17 7.68 16.46 -0.57
C ILE A 17 8.29 16.05 -1.91
N ALA A 18 9.42 16.67 -2.24
CA ALA A 18 10.26 16.28 -3.36
C ALA A 18 11.52 15.53 -2.88
N LYS A 19 12.29 14.99 -3.82
CA LYS A 19 13.54 14.27 -3.53
C LYS A 19 14.52 15.11 -2.71
N ALA A 20 14.69 16.39 -3.05
CA ALA A 20 15.68 17.27 -2.44
C ALA A 20 15.08 18.32 -1.51
N THR A 21 13.79 18.62 -1.61
CA THR A 21 13.14 19.76 -0.98
C THR A 21 11.82 19.37 -0.33
N LEU A 22 11.48 20.12 0.73
CA LEU A 22 10.19 20.09 1.42
C LEU A 22 9.59 21.48 1.30
N GLN A 23 8.35 21.60 0.84
CA GLN A 23 7.59 22.83 0.79
C GLN A 23 6.46 22.76 1.83
N LEU A 24 6.54 23.59 2.85
CA LEU A 24 5.56 23.63 3.94
C LEU A 24 4.70 24.90 3.78
N ASP A 25 3.40 24.72 3.80
CA ASP A 25 2.45 25.80 4.03
C ASP A 25 2.07 25.84 5.51
N LEU A 26 2.61 26.81 6.25
CA LEU A 26 2.35 26.99 7.67
C LEU A 26 1.57 28.30 7.89
N LEU A 27 0.29 28.17 8.21
CA LEU A 27 -0.61 29.33 8.43
C LEU A 27 -0.62 30.30 7.24
N GLY A 28 -0.62 29.80 6.02
CA GLY A 28 -0.60 30.60 4.79
C GLY A 28 0.77 31.17 4.42
N ARG A 29 1.85 30.77 5.13
CA ARG A 29 3.23 31.16 4.82
C ARG A 29 3.99 29.98 4.26
N ALA A 30 4.60 30.16 3.09
CA ALA A 30 5.43 29.15 2.46
C ALA A 30 6.83 29.10 3.10
N HIS A 31 7.28 27.91 3.43
CA HIS A 31 8.64 27.63 3.91
C HIS A 31 9.25 26.54 3.03
N SER A 32 10.50 26.76 2.61
CA SER A 32 11.27 25.75 1.87
C SER A 32 12.40 25.23 2.74
N LEU A 33 12.50 23.90 2.85
CA LEU A 33 13.49 23.21 3.66
C LEU A 33 14.13 22.09 2.83
N PRO A 34 15.40 21.73 3.08
CA PRO A 34 15.99 20.56 2.41
C PRO A 34 15.39 19.26 2.94
N ASN A 35 15.14 18.27 2.06
CA ASN A 35 14.70 16.94 2.46
C ASN A 35 15.89 16.10 2.96
N THR A 36 16.43 16.51 4.09
CA THR A 36 17.59 15.92 4.78
C THR A 36 17.32 15.80 6.27
N ALA A 37 18.12 15.03 6.99
CA ALA A 37 17.99 14.90 8.46
C ALA A 37 18.05 16.26 9.19
N ALA A 38 18.82 17.25 8.69
CA ALA A 38 18.88 18.59 9.25
C ALA A 38 17.58 19.36 8.98
N GLY A 39 17.06 19.31 7.74
CA GLY A 39 15.80 19.94 7.38
C GLY A 39 14.61 19.32 8.13
N HIS A 40 14.60 18.01 8.33
CA HIS A 40 13.56 17.33 9.13
C HIS A 40 13.55 17.84 10.58
N ARG A 41 14.71 17.99 11.21
CA ARG A 41 14.80 18.56 12.57
C ARG A 41 14.29 20.00 12.62
N GLN A 42 14.63 20.80 11.60
CA GLN A 42 14.14 22.18 11.49
C GLN A 42 12.62 22.25 11.30
N LEU A 43 12.07 21.37 10.45
CA LEU A 43 10.62 21.22 10.24
C LEU A 43 9.88 20.87 11.54
N VAL A 44 10.36 19.86 12.27
CA VAL A 44 9.78 19.46 13.56
C VAL A 44 9.82 20.63 14.58
N LYS A 45 10.94 21.37 14.63
CA LYS A 45 11.06 22.56 15.51
C LYS A 45 10.03 23.65 15.16
N LEU A 46 9.84 23.95 13.87
CA LEU A 46 8.85 24.93 13.41
C LEU A 46 7.42 24.50 13.78
N LEU A 47 7.07 23.25 13.54
CA LEU A 47 5.72 22.73 13.79
C LEU A 47 5.39 22.63 15.28
N ARG A 48 6.37 22.28 16.12
CA ARG A 48 6.19 22.23 17.58
C ARG A 48 5.95 23.63 18.21
N ALA A 49 6.34 24.68 17.53
CA ALA A 49 6.03 26.05 17.95
C ALA A 49 4.57 26.45 17.67
N VAL A 50 3.81 25.66 16.92
CA VAL A 50 2.40 25.89 16.59
C VAL A 50 1.53 24.87 17.32
N PRO A 51 0.83 25.25 18.39
CA PRO A 51 -0.06 24.36 19.11
C PRO A 51 -1.14 23.78 18.18
N GLY A 52 -1.34 22.46 18.24
CA GLY A 52 -2.33 21.76 17.42
C GLY A 52 -1.92 21.54 15.95
N ALA A 53 -0.65 21.79 15.57
CA ALA A 53 -0.19 21.53 14.20
C ALA A 53 -0.36 20.06 13.83
N HIS A 54 -0.97 19.82 12.65
CA HIS A 54 -1.18 18.51 12.05
C HIS A 54 -0.76 18.57 10.58
N VAL A 55 0.28 17.83 10.23
CA VAL A 55 0.82 17.82 8.87
C VAL A 55 -0.03 16.95 7.96
N VAL A 56 -0.29 17.44 6.75
CA VAL A 56 -0.92 16.67 5.67
C VAL A 56 0.05 16.63 4.51
N CYS A 57 0.41 15.44 4.07
CA CYS A 57 1.28 15.23 2.91
C CYS A 57 0.74 14.09 2.03
N GLU A 58 1.25 13.98 0.81
CA GLU A 58 0.92 12.86 -0.07
C GLU A 58 2.08 11.84 -0.14
N ALA A 59 1.74 10.61 -0.47
CA ALA A 59 2.72 9.56 -0.71
C ALA A 59 3.48 9.86 -2.02
N THR A 60 4.80 10.00 -1.95
CA THR A 60 5.68 10.41 -3.06
C THR A 60 6.62 9.30 -3.55
N GLY A 61 6.19 8.05 -3.40
CA GLY A 61 6.99 6.90 -3.84
C GLY A 61 8.17 6.56 -2.93
N GLY A 62 8.20 7.10 -1.71
CA GLY A 62 9.16 6.76 -0.67
C GLY A 62 9.98 7.95 -0.15
N TYR A 63 9.98 9.10 -0.83
CA TYR A 63 10.67 10.31 -0.35
C TYR A 63 10.03 10.86 0.93
N GLU A 64 8.76 10.57 1.18
CA GLU A 64 8.02 10.94 2.39
C GLU A 64 8.46 10.17 3.64
N ARG A 65 9.01 8.97 3.51
CA ARG A 65 9.22 8.06 4.65
C ARG A 65 10.08 8.65 5.76
N ALA A 66 11.20 9.26 5.40
CA ALA A 66 12.15 9.80 6.38
C ALA A 66 11.58 11.01 7.12
N VAL A 67 10.91 11.92 6.43
CA VAL A 67 10.31 13.12 7.05
C VAL A 67 9.10 12.73 7.89
N VAL A 68 8.25 11.79 7.44
CA VAL A 68 7.12 11.27 8.22
C VAL A 68 7.61 10.62 9.52
N ALA A 69 8.64 9.77 9.45
CA ALA A 69 9.26 9.18 10.64
C ALA A 69 9.79 10.25 11.61
N ALA A 70 10.42 11.31 11.09
CA ALA A 70 10.92 12.41 11.91
C ALA A 70 9.78 13.21 12.58
N LEU A 71 8.67 13.46 11.87
CA LEU A 71 7.48 14.11 12.43
C LEU A 71 6.86 13.27 13.54
N GLN A 72 6.69 11.97 13.31
CA GLN A 72 6.12 11.04 14.29
C GLN A 72 7.01 10.89 15.54
N ALA A 73 8.34 10.85 15.37
CA ALA A 73 9.29 10.87 16.49
C ALA A 73 9.26 12.21 17.24
N GLY A 74 8.94 13.31 16.56
CA GLY A 74 8.80 14.64 17.14
C GLY A 74 7.42 14.96 17.73
N PRO A 75 6.59 14.01 18.12
CA PRO A 75 5.15 13.91 18.32
C PRO A 75 4.31 14.96 17.54
N VAL A 76 4.57 15.09 16.26
CA VAL A 76 3.75 15.91 15.35
C VAL A 76 2.82 15.00 14.55
N PRO A 77 1.50 15.11 14.70
CA PRO A 77 0.54 14.34 13.91
C PRO A 77 0.75 14.56 12.41
N VAL A 78 0.75 13.48 11.63
CA VAL A 78 0.90 13.56 10.19
C VAL A 78 -0.07 12.60 9.49
N SER A 79 -0.76 13.09 8.46
CA SER A 79 -1.62 12.29 7.57
C SER A 79 -0.97 12.15 6.20
N VAL A 80 -0.65 10.92 5.82
CA VAL A 80 -0.12 10.58 4.49
C VAL A 80 -1.28 10.17 3.60
N LEU A 81 -1.55 10.97 2.57
CA LEU A 81 -2.70 10.82 1.68
C LEU A 81 -2.33 10.09 0.38
N ASN A 82 -3.35 9.49 -0.24
CA ASN A 82 -3.22 9.02 -1.60
C ASN A 82 -3.21 10.23 -2.57
N PRO A 83 -2.19 10.37 -3.44
CA PRO A 83 -2.07 11.48 -4.39
C PRO A 83 -3.32 11.68 -5.28
N ALA A 84 -4.03 10.59 -5.62
CA ALA A 84 -5.26 10.69 -6.40
C ALA A 84 -6.37 11.47 -5.67
N LEU A 85 -6.47 11.36 -4.34
CA LEU A 85 -7.46 12.09 -3.54
C LEU A 85 -7.16 13.58 -3.51
N VAL A 86 -5.89 13.94 -3.30
CA VAL A 86 -5.43 15.34 -3.30
C VAL A 86 -5.67 15.97 -4.66
N ARG A 87 -5.34 15.25 -5.75
CA ARG A 87 -5.60 15.72 -7.12
C ARG A 87 -7.08 15.95 -7.40
N HIS A 88 -7.98 15.03 -7.00
CA HIS A 88 -9.41 15.21 -7.18
C HIS A 88 -9.93 16.39 -6.37
N PHE A 89 -9.43 16.61 -5.17
CA PHE A 89 -9.79 17.75 -4.34
C PHE A 89 -9.34 19.08 -4.97
N ALA A 90 -8.10 19.17 -5.48
CA ALA A 90 -7.60 20.33 -6.19
C ALA A 90 -8.48 20.67 -7.41
N LEU A 91 -8.86 19.67 -8.21
CA LEU A 91 -9.76 19.85 -9.35
C LEU A 91 -11.14 20.32 -8.93
N ALA A 92 -11.70 19.80 -7.82
CA ALA A 92 -12.98 20.24 -7.28
C ALA A 92 -12.97 21.70 -6.81
N GLN A 93 -11.80 22.21 -6.38
CA GLN A 93 -11.58 23.62 -6.04
C GLN A 93 -11.28 24.51 -7.27
N GLY A 94 -11.31 23.97 -8.49
CA GLY A 94 -11.02 24.70 -9.71
C GLY A 94 -9.52 24.94 -9.98
N GLN A 95 -8.62 24.37 -9.17
CA GLN A 95 -7.17 24.50 -9.33
C GLN A 95 -6.68 23.54 -10.42
N ARG A 96 -6.26 24.09 -11.55
CA ARG A 96 -5.70 23.33 -12.70
C ARG A 96 -4.20 23.46 -12.81
N ALA A 97 -3.61 24.52 -12.23
CA ALA A 97 -2.17 24.76 -12.23
C ALA A 97 -1.47 23.88 -11.19
N LYS A 98 -0.31 23.36 -11.55
CA LYS A 98 0.54 22.57 -10.67
C LYS A 98 1.86 23.32 -10.47
N ASN A 99 2.13 23.75 -9.21
CA ASN A 99 3.45 24.18 -8.76
C ASN A 99 3.58 23.91 -7.25
N ASP A 100 4.80 23.65 -6.79
CA ASP A 100 5.09 23.17 -5.44
C ASP A 100 4.51 24.01 -4.28
N PRO A 101 4.51 25.36 -4.30
CA PRO A 101 3.87 26.16 -3.24
C PRO A 101 2.33 26.05 -3.26
N LEU A 102 1.70 25.91 -4.43
CA LEU A 102 0.25 25.71 -4.54
C LEU A 102 -0.12 24.31 -4.05
N ASP A 103 0.71 23.31 -4.31
CA ASP A 103 0.47 21.94 -3.90
C ASP A 103 0.47 21.83 -2.35
N ALA A 104 1.37 22.50 -1.65
CA ALA A 104 1.35 22.59 -0.18
C ALA A 104 0.08 23.28 0.35
N GLY A 105 -0.36 24.38 -0.27
CA GLY A 105 -1.60 25.07 0.08
C GLY A 105 -2.85 24.20 -0.11
N VAL A 106 -2.89 23.40 -1.18
CA VAL A 106 -3.96 22.42 -1.43
C VAL A 106 -4.02 21.36 -0.33
N LEU A 107 -2.86 20.88 0.14
CA LEU A 107 -2.78 19.91 1.24
C LEU A 107 -3.29 20.51 2.55
N SER A 108 -2.96 21.78 2.86
CA SER A 108 -3.52 22.50 4.02
C SER A 108 -5.04 22.61 3.92
N ALA A 109 -5.56 23.01 2.76
CA ALA A 109 -7.00 23.14 2.52
C ALA A 109 -7.72 21.78 2.59
N TYR A 110 -7.10 20.74 2.07
CA TYR A 110 -7.62 19.36 2.19
C TYR A 110 -7.73 18.96 3.67
N GLY A 111 -6.67 19.20 4.45
CA GLY A 111 -6.65 18.91 5.87
C GLY A 111 -7.76 19.64 6.64
N ALA A 112 -7.92 20.92 6.39
CA ALA A 112 -8.95 21.74 7.04
C ALA A 112 -10.37 21.29 6.69
N ALA A 113 -10.61 20.92 5.42
CA ALA A 113 -11.93 20.51 4.93
C ALA A 113 -12.31 19.08 5.35
N LEU A 114 -11.39 18.12 5.29
CA LEU A 114 -11.68 16.69 5.42
C LEU A 114 -11.14 16.07 6.73
N GLN A 115 -10.33 16.79 7.47
CA GLN A 115 -9.81 16.39 8.79
C GLN A 115 -9.29 14.94 8.83
N PRO A 116 -8.34 14.57 7.96
CA PRO A 116 -7.88 13.20 7.86
C PRO A 116 -7.24 12.75 9.17
N ALA A 117 -7.51 11.51 9.57
CA ALA A 117 -6.88 10.92 10.75
C ALA A 117 -5.35 10.82 10.57
N ALA A 118 -4.61 11.00 11.66
CA ALA A 118 -3.17 10.82 11.63
C ALA A 118 -2.80 9.38 11.21
N THR A 119 -1.82 9.26 10.33
CA THR A 119 -1.26 7.97 9.93
C THR A 119 -0.59 7.32 11.15
N PRO A 120 -0.97 6.10 11.53
CA PRO A 120 -0.37 5.43 12.67
C PRO A 120 1.12 5.19 12.44
N LEU A 121 1.88 5.12 13.54
CA LEU A 121 3.28 4.71 13.49
C LEU A 121 3.38 3.34 12.83
N PRO A 122 4.22 3.17 11.80
CA PRO A 122 4.41 1.86 11.20
C PRO A 122 5.07 0.92 12.22
N ASP A 123 4.53 -0.29 12.33
CA ASP A 123 5.26 -1.37 13.01
C ASP A 123 6.58 -1.62 12.27
N ALA A 124 7.70 -1.55 13.01
CA ALA A 124 9.04 -1.67 12.42
C ALA A 124 9.26 -3.03 11.74
N ALA A 125 8.73 -4.11 12.33
CA ALA A 125 8.81 -5.44 11.75
C ALA A 125 8.01 -5.55 10.45
N LEU A 126 6.80 -5.01 10.41
CA LEU A 126 6.01 -4.95 9.18
C LEU A 126 6.66 -4.06 8.12
N ALA A 127 7.30 -2.96 8.52
CA ALA A 127 8.03 -2.11 7.58
C ALA A 127 9.22 -2.88 6.95
N GLN A 128 9.97 -3.65 7.75
CA GLN A 128 11.03 -4.52 7.28
C GLN A 128 10.49 -5.61 6.34
N LEU A 129 9.46 -6.35 6.75
CA LEU A 129 8.82 -7.38 5.92
C LEU A 129 8.30 -6.79 4.61
N ARG A 130 7.69 -5.60 4.64
CA ARG A 130 7.24 -4.90 3.43
C ARG A 130 8.38 -4.59 2.47
N ALA A 131 9.53 -4.13 2.97
CA ALA A 131 10.71 -3.84 2.16
C ALA A 131 11.25 -5.12 1.49
N LEU A 132 11.32 -6.23 2.24
CA LEU A 132 11.74 -7.54 1.72
C LEU A 132 10.78 -8.07 0.66
N VAL A 133 9.46 -8.01 0.89
CA VAL A 133 8.43 -8.37 -0.11
C VAL A 133 8.58 -7.51 -1.36
N GLN A 134 8.82 -6.22 -1.23
CA GLN A 134 9.02 -5.31 -2.35
C GLN A 134 10.25 -5.70 -3.18
N TRP A 135 11.37 -5.98 -2.49
CA TRP A 135 12.60 -6.41 -3.15
C TRP A 135 12.41 -7.74 -3.89
N ARG A 136 11.81 -8.73 -3.23
CA ARG A 136 11.47 -10.01 -3.87
C ARG A 136 10.62 -9.84 -5.13
N ASN A 137 9.61 -8.97 -5.09
CA ASN A 137 8.77 -8.70 -6.26
C ASN A 137 9.56 -8.08 -7.42
N GLN A 138 10.53 -7.20 -7.14
CA GLN A 138 11.43 -6.65 -8.15
C GLN A 138 12.30 -7.74 -8.80
N LEU A 139 12.85 -8.66 -7.98
CA LEU A 139 13.61 -9.80 -8.50
C LEU A 139 12.76 -10.69 -9.40
N VAL A 140 11.52 -10.98 -9.03
CA VAL A 140 10.56 -11.73 -9.87
C VAL A 140 10.30 -11.01 -11.19
N GLU A 141 10.10 -9.70 -11.17
CA GLU A 141 9.89 -8.90 -12.39
C GLU A 141 11.11 -8.96 -13.32
N GLN A 142 12.32 -8.83 -12.77
CA GLN A 142 13.58 -8.94 -13.53
C GLN A 142 13.76 -10.35 -14.11
N ARG A 143 13.52 -11.41 -13.32
CA ARG A 143 13.60 -12.80 -13.79
C ARG A 143 12.63 -13.06 -14.95
N ASN A 144 11.39 -12.58 -14.84
CA ASN A 144 10.41 -12.74 -15.92
C ASN A 144 10.84 -12.00 -17.20
N ALA A 145 11.43 -10.80 -17.05
CA ALA A 145 11.98 -10.07 -18.20
C ALA A 145 13.14 -10.84 -18.87
N LEU A 146 14.06 -11.44 -18.08
CA LEU A 146 15.14 -12.27 -18.61
C LEU A 146 14.60 -13.49 -19.36
N ARG A 147 13.58 -14.18 -18.80
CA ARG A 147 12.94 -15.33 -19.46
C ARG A 147 12.35 -14.95 -20.82
N ASN A 148 11.65 -13.84 -20.88
CA ASN A 148 11.09 -13.35 -22.15
C ASN A 148 12.22 -13.03 -23.17
N HIS A 149 13.38 -12.51 -22.72
CA HIS A 149 14.53 -12.32 -23.61
C HIS A 149 15.13 -13.64 -24.05
N ALA A 150 15.21 -14.65 -23.18
CA ALA A 150 15.74 -15.95 -23.50
C ALA A 150 14.92 -16.69 -24.58
N GLU A 151 13.59 -16.49 -24.62
CA GLU A 151 12.73 -17.08 -25.66
C GLU A 151 13.10 -16.64 -27.10
N HIS A 152 13.82 -15.52 -27.25
CA HIS A 152 14.21 -14.94 -28.52
C HIS A 152 15.74 -14.93 -28.76
N ALA A 153 16.52 -15.46 -27.83
CA ALA A 153 17.95 -15.57 -27.98
C ALA A 153 18.28 -16.61 -29.08
N THR A 154 19.28 -16.29 -29.92
CA THR A 154 19.70 -17.14 -31.04
C THR A 154 21.19 -17.44 -31.02
N LEU A 155 21.92 -16.87 -30.07
CA LEU A 155 23.36 -17.02 -29.94
C LEU A 155 23.67 -17.70 -28.60
N ASP A 156 24.39 -18.81 -28.62
CA ASP A 156 24.77 -19.58 -27.44
C ASP A 156 25.42 -18.73 -26.35
N PHE A 157 26.25 -17.77 -26.74
CA PHE A 157 26.88 -16.82 -25.80
C PHE A 157 25.83 -16.00 -25.03
N VAL A 158 24.76 -15.55 -25.70
CA VAL A 158 23.69 -14.75 -25.09
C VAL A 158 22.84 -15.65 -24.21
N GLU A 159 22.47 -16.86 -24.65
CA GLU A 159 21.72 -17.83 -23.87
C GLU A 159 22.42 -18.19 -22.56
N GLN A 160 23.73 -18.51 -22.64
CA GLN A 160 24.53 -18.78 -21.44
C GLN A 160 24.63 -17.57 -20.49
N GLY A 161 24.69 -16.35 -21.05
CA GLY A 161 24.68 -15.12 -20.27
C GLY A 161 23.36 -14.93 -19.51
N LEU A 162 22.24 -15.11 -20.20
CA LEU A 162 20.90 -15.02 -19.61
C LEU A 162 20.66 -16.08 -18.54
N ALA A 163 21.10 -17.33 -18.80
CA ALA A 163 20.97 -18.42 -17.81
C ALA A 163 21.75 -18.13 -16.52
N ARG A 164 22.98 -17.58 -16.61
CA ARG A 164 23.75 -17.15 -15.42
C ARG A 164 23.06 -16.04 -14.64
N LEU A 165 22.48 -15.05 -15.34
CA LEU A 165 21.74 -13.97 -14.68
C LEU A 165 20.48 -14.49 -14.01
N GLU A 166 19.75 -15.42 -14.64
CA GLU A 166 18.58 -16.07 -14.05
C GLU A 166 18.95 -16.82 -12.77
N ALA A 167 19.99 -17.65 -12.81
CA ALA A 167 20.48 -18.39 -11.64
C ALA A 167 20.82 -17.44 -10.48
N HIS A 168 21.51 -16.33 -10.77
CA HIS A 168 21.81 -15.32 -9.75
C HIS A 168 20.55 -14.67 -9.16
N LEU A 169 19.54 -14.39 -9.97
CA LEU A 169 18.27 -13.86 -9.46
C LEU A 169 17.53 -14.88 -8.57
N ASP A 170 17.58 -16.17 -8.91
CA ASP A 170 17.00 -17.23 -8.09
C ASP A 170 17.73 -17.34 -6.73
N GLU A 171 19.05 -17.28 -6.69
CA GLU A 171 19.82 -17.21 -5.44
C GLU A 171 19.43 -15.98 -4.58
N GLN A 172 19.29 -14.81 -5.19
CA GLN A 172 18.85 -13.61 -4.47
C GLN A 172 17.43 -13.75 -3.92
N MET A 173 16.54 -14.41 -4.65
CA MET A 173 15.17 -14.67 -4.18
C MET A 173 15.14 -15.60 -2.98
N GLU A 174 15.93 -16.67 -2.98
CA GLU A 174 16.09 -17.58 -1.83
C GLU A 174 16.66 -16.86 -0.60
N ALA A 175 17.68 -16.01 -0.79
CA ALA A 175 18.26 -15.19 0.28
C ALA A 175 17.22 -14.24 0.89
N VAL A 176 16.41 -13.59 0.07
CA VAL A 176 15.34 -12.70 0.56
C VAL A 176 14.26 -13.48 1.31
N GLU A 177 13.86 -14.66 0.82
CA GLU A 177 12.87 -15.51 1.50
C GLU A 177 13.39 -16.00 2.86
N THR A 178 14.68 -16.34 2.94
CA THR A 178 15.36 -16.69 4.20
C THR A 178 15.34 -15.50 5.18
N GLU A 179 15.70 -14.29 4.72
CA GLU A 179 15.66 -13.10 5.57
C GLU A 179 14.23 -12.73 5.99
N MET A 180 13.21 -12.97 5.13
CA MET A 180 11.80 -12.78 5.50
C MET A 180 11.41 -13.74 6.64
N ALA A 181 11.84 -14.99 6.59
CA ALA A 181 11.59 -15.96 7.66
C ALA A 181 12.27 -15.52 8.97
N ALA A 182 13.55 -15.14 8.92
CA ALA A 182 14.27 -14.63 10.08
C ALA A 182 13.66 -13.33 10.64
N ALA A 183 13.20 -12.42 9.78
CA ALA A 183 12.51 -11.20 10.21
C ALA A 183 11.18 -11.51 10.92
N LEU A 184 10.44 -12.51 10.46
CA LEU A 184 9.21 -12.96 11.11
C LEU A 184 9.51 -13.61 12.48
N GLU A 185 10.57 -14.40 12.61
CA GLU A 185 10.99 -14.98 13.88
C GLU A 185 11.31 -13.91 14.93
N ARG A 186 11.92 -12.79 14.50
CA ARG A 186 12.20 -11.63 15.37
C ARG A 186 10.96 -10.79 15.71
N ALA A 187 9.80 -11.13 15.16
CA ALA A 187 8.54 -10.39 15.33
C ALA A 187 7.42 -11.31 15.84
N PRO A 188 7.44 -11.76 17.12
CA PRO A 188 6.49 -12.73 17.66
C PRO A 188 5.03 -12.33 17.49
N GLN A 189 4.72 -11.02 17.54
CA GLN A 189 3.38 -10.48 17.37
C GLN A 189 2.77 -10.76 15.99
N TRP A 190 3.59 -11.08 14.97
CA TRP A 190 3.13 -11.37 13.61
C TRP A 190 3.17 -12.87 13.25
N GLN A 191 3.78 -13.71 14.09
CA GLN A 191 3.86 -15.16 13.83
C GLN A 191 2.48 -15.82 13.83
N GLU A 192 1.67 -15.58 14.87
CA GLU A 192 0.33 -16.12 14.96
C GLU A 192 -0.59 -15.61 13.83
N PRO A 193 -0.69 -14.30 13.53
CA PRO A 193 -1.45 -13.82 12.39
C PRO A 193 -1.03 -14.46 11.05
N VAL A 194 0.27 -14.64 10.81
CA VAL A 194 0.76 -15.31 9.61
C VAL A 194 0.32 -16.77 9.61
N ALA A 195 0.50 -17.52 10.71
CA ALA A 195 0.12 -18.93 10.80
C ALA A 195 -1.39 -19.14 10.58
N ARG A 196 -2.24 -18.25 11.13
CA ARG A 196 -3.70 -18.29 10.90
C ARG A 196 -4.03 -18.12 9.42
N LEU A 197 -3.35 -17.25 8.72
CA LEU A 197 -3.55 -17.07 7.27
C LEU A 197 -3.01 -18.26 6.45
N GLU A 198 -1.87 -18.85 6.86
CA GLU A 198 -1.31 -20.05 6.21
C GLU A 198 -2.22 -21.29 6.33
N ALA A 199 -3.08 -21.33 7.35
CA ALA A 199 -4.05 -22.39 7.52
C ALA A 199 -5.19 -22.37 6.47
N LEU A 200 -5.34 -21.26 5.74
CA LEU A 200 -6.31 -21.15 4.67
C LEU A 200 -5.84 -21.85 3.39
N ASP A 201 -6.73 -22.58 2.74
CA ASP A 201 -6.46 -23.22 1.45
C ASP A 201 -5.85 -22.23 0.45
N GLY A 202 -4.77 -22.64 -0.21
CA GLY A 202 -4.11 -21.87 -1.26
C GLY A 202 -3.31 -20.65 -0.76
N VAL A 203 -3.13 -20.50 0.53
CA VAL A 203 -2.33 -19.42 1.14
C VAL A 203 -1.04 -20.00 1.71
N GLY A 204 0.08 -19.74 1.06
CA GLY A 204 1.41 -20.03 1.61
C GLY A 204 1.97 -18.85 2.41
N ARG A 205 3.05 -19.09 3.16
CA ARG A 205 3.74 -18.09 4.02
C ARG A 205 4.02 -16.78 3.28
N LEU A 206 4.57 -16.87 2.07
CA LEU A 206 4.86 -15.69 1.25
C LEU A 206 3.62 -14.84 0.98
N THR A 207 2.48 -15.47 0.66
CA THR A 207 1.22 -14.75 0.44
C THR A 207 0.74 -14.11 1.75
N ALA A 208 0.75 -14.87 2.86
CA ALA A 208 0.34 -14.37 4.17
C ALA A 208 1.16 -13.13 4.58
N VAL A 209 2.50 -13.23 4.54
CA VAL A 209 3.41 -12.13 4.85
C VAL A 209 3.21 -10.96 3.89
N SER A 210 3.06 -11.22 2.58
CA SER A 210 2.84 -10.16 1.58
C SER A 210 1.54 -9.39 1.83
N VAL A 211 0.47 -10.10 2.17
CA VAL A 211 -0.83 -9.46 2.44
C VAL A 211 -0.77 -8.68 3.75
N LEU A 212 -0.29 -9.26 4.85
CA LEU A 212 -0.22 -8.62 6.17
C LEU A 212 0.69 -7.39 6.16
N SER A 213 1.88 -7.48 5.55
CA SER A 213 2.81 -6.35 5.47
C SER A 213 2.24 -5.17 4.67
N GLN A 214 1.30 -5.42 3.76
CA GLN A 214 0.65 -4.41 2.94
C GLN A 214 -0.71 -3.98 3.46
N MET A 215 -1.38 -4.80 4.29
CA MET A 215 -2.71 -4.54 4.86
C MET A 215 -2.74 -4.93 6.36
N PRO A 216 -2.03 -4.21 7.22
CA PRO A 216 -2.03 -4.48 8.67
C PRO A 216 -3.40 -4.24 9.32
N GLU A 217 -4.31 -3.58 8.63
CA GLU A 217 -5.68 -3.30 9.08
C GLU A 217 -6.61 -4.53 8.98
N LEU A 218 -6.15 -5.64 8.38
CA LEU A 218 -6.94 -6.87 8.32
C LEU A 218 -7.32 -7.35 9.72
N GLY A 219 -8.54 -7.82 9.85
CA GLY A 219 -9.16 -8.16 11.14
C GLY A 219 -10.02 -7.03 11.71
N GLN A 220 -9.77 -5.77 11.33
CA GLN A 220 -10.52 -4.61 11.80
C GLN A 220 -11.50 -4.05 10.77
N LEU A 221 -11.39 -4.49 9.52
CA LEU A 221 -12.17 -3.98 8.40
C LEU A 221 -13.48 -4.73 8.22
N ASN A 222 -14.49 -4.05 7.68
CA ASN A 222 -15.61 -4.74 7.10
C ASN A 222 -15.25 -5.32 5.71
N ARG A 223 -16.10 -6.23 5.19
CA ARG A 223 -15.86 -6.91 3.90
C ARG A 223 -15.75 -5.96 2.69
N GLY A 224 -16.44 -4.83 2.76
CA GLY A 224 -16.43 -3.81 1.69
C GLY A 224 -15.15 -3.00 1.71
N GLU A 225 -14.72 -2.56 2.89
CA GLU A 225 -13.49 -1.83 3.13
C GLU A 225 -12.26 -2.65 2.73
N ALA A 226 -12.19 -3.92 3.16
CA ALA A 226 -11.11 -4.81 2.78
C ALA A 226 -11.00 -4.95 1.24
N ALA A 227 -12.14 -5.16 0.56
CA ALA A 227 -12.17 -5.26 -0.88
C ALA A 227 -11.79 -3.95 -1.58
N ALA A 228 -12.23 -2.79 -1.05
CA ALA A 228 -11.92 -1.48 -1.61
C ALA A 228 -10.42 -1.15 -1.46
N LEU A 229 -9.84 -1.37 -0.27
CA LEU A 229 -8.41 -1.15 -0.01
C LEU A 229 -7.51 -2.03 -0.89
N ALA A 230 -7.89 -3.28 -1.13
CA ALA A 230 -7.17 -4.15 -2.06
C ALA A 230 -7.43 -3.81 -3.54
N GLY A 231 -8.41 -2.93 -3.84
CA GLY A 231 -8.84 -2.62 -5.19
C GLY A 231 -9.55 -3.79 -5.88
N LEU A 232 -10.25 -4.63 -5.10
CA LEU A 232 -11.07 -5.75 -5.54
C LEU A 232 -12.58 -5.45 -5.49
N ALA A 233 -12.97 -4.25 -5.07
CA ALA A 233 -14.34 -3.77 -5.17
C ALA A 233 -14.63 -3.35 -6.62
N PRO A 234 -15.68 -3.89 -7.25
CA PRO A 234 -16.02 -3.48 -8.61
C PRO A 234 -16.56 -2.05 -8.62
N TRP A 235 -16.02 -1.24 -9.53
CA TRP A 235 -16.54 0.10 -9.80
C TRP A 235 -17.64 0.00 -10.86
N THR A 236 -18.78 0.59 -10.57
CA THR A 236 -19.83 0.77 -11.56
C THR A 236 -19.68 2.14 -12.23
N ARG A 237 -19.72 2.16 -13.56
CA ARG A 237 -19.92 3.38 -14.33
C ARG A 237 -21.32 3.27 -14.95
N GLN A 238 -22.27 3.95 -14.37
CA GLN A 238 -23.66 3.98 -14.85
C GLN A 238 -24.08 5.45 -14.98
N SER A 239 -24.69 5.78 -16.09
CA SER A 239 -25.20 7.12 -16.34
C SER A 239 -26.52 6.99 -17.11
N GLY A 240 -27.62 7.30 -16.45
CA GLY A 240 -28.96 7.12 -17.01
C GLY A 240 -29.23 5.66 -17.39
N PRO A 241 -29.77 5.38 -18.62
CA PRO A 241 -30.03 4.02 -19.09
C PRO A 241 -28.79 3.23 -19.46
N TRP A 242 -27.60 3.84 -19.48
CA TRP A 242 -26.34 3.17 -19.87
C TRP A 242 -25.72 2.40 -18.70
N GLU A 243 -25.64 1.09 -18.84
CA GLU A 243 -24.94 0.20 -17.92
C GLU A 243 -23.55 -0.15 -18.48
N GLY A 244 -22.50 0.46 -17.92
CA GLY A 244 -21.12 0.14 -18.28
C GLY A 244 -20.63 -1.14 -17.62
N GLN A 245 -19.58 -1.74 -18.19
CA GLN A 245 -18.91 -2.89 -17.58
C GLN A 245 -18.28 -2.52 -16.24
N ARG A 246 -18.40 -3.44 -15.27
CA ARG A 246 -17.78 -3.29 -13.96
C ARG A 246 -16.29 -3.65 -14.03
N HIS A 247 -15.44 -2.77 -13.57
CA HIS A 247 -13.99 -2.98 -13.50
C HIS A 247 -13.51 -2.89 -12.06
N ILE A 248 -12.47 -3.66 -11.74
CA ILE A 248 -11.72 -3.49 -10.50
C ILE A 248 -10.54 -2.53 -10.75
N GLY A 249 -10.14 -1.77 -9.72
CA GLY A 249 -9.02 -0.85 -9.87
C GLY A 249 -8.73 -0.07 -8.58
N GLY A 250 -7.69 0.75 -8.63
CA GLY A 250 -7.23 1.47 -7.45
C GLY A 250 -6.67 0.53 -6.37
N GLY A 251 -6.68 0.96 -5.12
CA GLY A 251 -6.23 0.18 -3.97
C GLY A 251 -4.79 -0.32 -4.06
N ARG A 252 -4.45 -1.28 -3.20
CA ARG A 252 -3.07 -1.79 -3.03
C ARG A 252 -2.75 -2.89 -4.04
N ALA A 253 -2.13 -2.54 -5.16
CA ALA A 253 -1.76 -3.48 -6.23
C ALA A 253 -0.87 -4.65 -5.76
N PRO A 254 0.09 -4.49 -4.82
CA PRO A 254 0.88 -5.62 -4.30
C PRO A 254 0.02 -6.71 -3.65
N VAL A 255 -1.04 -6.33 -2.94
CA VAL A 255 -2.00 -7.28 -2.33
C VAL A 255 -2.72 -8.07 -3.41
N ARG A 256 -3.19 -7.41 -4.48
CA ARG A 256 -3.84 -8.10 -5.60
C ARG A 256 -2.91 -9.09 -6.30
N ARG A 257 -1.62 -8.75 -6.45
CA ARG A 257 -0.61 -9.66 -7.04
C ARG A 257 -0.43 -10.91 -6.20
N ALA A 258 -0.28 -10.77 -4.88
CA ALA A 258 -0.15 -11.89 -3.96
C ALA A 258 -1.41 -12.79 -4.00
N LEU A 259 -2.59 -12.21 -3.91
CA LEU A 259 -3.86 -12.94 -3.95
C LEU A 259 -4.14 -13.61 -5.30
N TYR A 260 -3.61 -13.07 -6.40
CA TYR A 260 -3.82 -13.67 -7.72
C TYR A 260 -3.19 -15.06 -7.82
N MET A 261 -1.96 -15.22 -7.31
CA MET A 261 -1.29 -16.53 -7.32
C MET A 261 -2.03 -17.56 -6.45
N SER A 262 -2.50 -17.13 -5.27
CA SER A 262 -3.37 -17.97 -4.43
C SER A 262 -4.68 -18.35 -5.13
N ALA A 263 -5.31 -17.41 -5.83
CA ALA A 263 -6.53 -17.69 -6.58
C ALA A 263 -6.30 -18.68 -7.73
N VAL A 264 -5.13 -18.62 -8.41
CA VAL A 264 -4.74 -19.60 -9.43
C VAL A 264 -4.53 -21.00 -8.83
N ALA A 265 -3.89 -21.08 -7.67
CA ALA A 265 -3.73 -22.35 -6.95
C ALA A 265 -5.10 -22.91 -6.53
N LEU A 266 -5.96 -22.10 -5.94
CA LEU A 266 -7.32 -22.48 -5.53
C LEU A 266 -8.19 -22.93 -6.71
N ALA A 267 -8.04 -22.31 -7.88
CA ALA A 267 -8.77 -22.74 -9.09
C ALA A 267 -8.44 -24.18 -9.53
N ARG A 268 -7.27 -24.70 -9.13
CA ARG A 268 -6.84 -26.08 -9.37
C ARG A 268 -7.27 -27.04 -8.25
N MET A 269 -7.56 -26.53 -7.06
CA MET A 269 -7.99 -27.30 -5.88
C MET A 269 -9.50 -27.55 -5.94
N LYS A 270 -9.94 -28.53 -6.76
CA LYS A 270 -11.35 -28.78 -7.05
C LYS A 270 -12.21 -29.06 -5.81
N GLU A 271 -11.61 -29.59 -4.74
CA GLU A 271 -12.34 -29.94 -3.52
C GLU A 271 -12.47 -28.77 -2.54
N SER A 272 -11.63 -27.74 -2.66
CA SER A 272 -11.73 -26.55 -1.81
C SER A 272 -13.01 -25.75 -2.09
N THR A 273 -13.53 -25.06 -1.07
CA THR A 273 -14.73 -24.21 -1.20
C THR A 273 -14.56 -23.13 -2.29
N LEU A 274 -13.37 -22.53 -2.37
CA LEU A 274 -13.08 -21.50 -3.36
C LEU A 274 -12.80 -22.08 -4.76
N GLY A 275 -12.27 -23.30 -4.84
CA GLY A 275 -12.15 -24.02 -6.12
C GLY A 275 -13.51 -24.37 -6.70
N LYS A 276 -14.44 -24.90 -5.90
CA LYS A 276 -15.83 -25.14 -6.30
C LYS A 276 -16.52 -23.84 -6.73
N PHE A 277 -16.27 -22.74 -6.02
CA PHE A 277 -16.79 -21.41 -6.39
C PHE A 277 -16.23 -20.95 -7.75
N TYR A 278 -14.92 -21.11 -7.99
CA TYR A 278 -14.32 -20.82 -9.29
C TYR A 278 -14.98 -21.62 -10.41
N ALA A 279 -15.09 -22.95 -10.24
CA ALA A 279 -15.70 -23.83 -11.21
C ALA A 279 -17.16 -23.45 -11.53
N LYS A 280 -17.95 -23.09 -10.51
CA LYS A 280 -19.32 -22.58 -10.67
C LYS A 280 -19.37 -21.32 -11.55
N LEU A 281 -18.47 -20.37 -11.33
CA LEU A 281 -18.41 -19.14 -12.13
C LEU A 281 -18.02 -19.44 -13.59
N ARG A 282 -17.08 -20.36 -13.80
CA ARG A 282 -16.66 -20.79 -15.15
C ARG A 282 -17.79 -21.50 -15.88
N ALA A 283 -18.52 -22.39 -15.20
CA ALA A 283 -19.70 -23.06 -15.75
C ALA A 283 -20.84 -22.07 -16.12
N ALA A 284 -20.96 -20.96 -15.37
CA ALA A 284 -21.87 -19.85 -15.67
C ALA A 284 -21.33 -18.90 -16.77
N GLY A 285 -20.31 -19.30 -17.55
CA GLY A 285 -19.78 -18.54 -18.68
C GLY A 285 -18.91 -17.33 -18.33
N LYS A 286 -18.54 -17.13 -17.04
CA LYS A 286 -17.70 -15.99 -16.68
C LYS A 286 -16.26 -16.18 -17.19
N PRO A 287 -15.61 -15.15 -17.76
CA PRO A 287 -14.21 -15.20 -18.16
C PRO A 287 -13.29 -15.61 -17.00
N ALA A 288 -12.20 -16.32 -17.28
CA ALA A 288 -11.29 -16.85 -16.26
C ALA A 288 -10.76 -15.76 -15.32
N LYS A 289 -10.31 -14.61 -15.86
CA LYS A 289 -9.83 -13.47 -15.06
C LYS A 289 -10.90 -12.91 -14.13
N VAL A 290 -12.16 -12.86 -14.57
CA VAL A 290 -13.29 -12.40 -13.74
C VAL A 290 -13.57 -13.38 -12.61
N ALA A 291 -13.56 -14.69 -12.91
CA ALA A 291 -13.75 -15.73 -11.89
C ALA A 291 -12.60 -15.74 -10.86
N LEU A 292 -11.33 -15.62 -11.30
CA LEU A 292 -10.18 -15.47 -10.40
C LEU A 292 -10.29 -14.22 -9.51
N THR A 293 -10.69 -13.09 -10.07
CA THR A 293 -10.91 -11.86 -9.29
C THR A 293 -11.98 -12.05 -8.20
N ALA A 294 -13.04 -12.77 -8.49
CA ALA A 294 -14.08 -13.08 -7.51
C ALA A 294 -13.55 -14.00 -6.39
N VAL A 295 -12.68 -14.97 -6.73
CA VAL A 295 -11.98 -15.83 -5.77
C VAL A 295 -11.05 -14.99 -4.88
N MET A 296 -10.22 -14.12 -5.47
CA MET A 296 -9.33 -13.21 -4.73
C MET A 296 -10.11 -12.39 -3.70
N ARG A 297 -11.24 -11.84 -4.09
CA ARG A 297 -12.10 -11.05 -3.18
C ARG A 297 -12.64 -11.90 -2.04
N LYS A 298 -13.12 -13.11 -2.31
CA LYS A 298 -13.60 -14.03 -1.27
C LYS A 298 -12.48 -14.46 -0.34
N LEU A 299 -11.31 -14.80 -0.88
CA LEU A 299 -10.13 -15.15 -0.09
C LEU A 299 -9.72 -14.01 0.84
N LEU A 300 -9.66 -12.78 0.34
CA LEU A 300 -9.36 -11.61 1.18
C LEU A 300 -10.38 -11.41 2.30
N VAL A 301 -11.67 -11.63 2.04
CA VAL A 301 -12.72 -11.56 3.06
C VAL A 301 -12.56 -12.66 4.12
N GLN A 302 -12.14 -13.87 3.72
CA GLN A 302 -11.81 -14.94 4.66
C GLN A 302 -10.58 -14.56 5.51
N MET A 303 -9.49 -14.09 4.90
CA MET A 303 -8.31 -13.59 5.62
C MET A 303 -8.66 -12.51 6.65
N ASN A 304 -9.51 -11.56 6.25
CA ASN A 304 -9.98 -10.52 7.16
C ASN A 304 -10.85 -11.07 8.30
N HIS A 305 -11.62 -12.12 8.06
CA HIS A 305 -12.43 -12.78 9.09
C HIS A 305 -11.55 -13.56 10.07
N GLU A 306 -10.57 -14.29 9.55
CA GLU A 306 -9.61 -15.06 10.33
C GLU A 306 -8.84 -14.22 11.34
N LEU A 307 -8.50 -13.00 10.98
CA LEU A 307 -7.71 -12.09 11.80
C LEU A 307 -8.55 -11.24 12.78
N LYS A 308 -9.88 -11.42 12.82
CA LYS A 308 -10.70 -10.69 13.78
C LYS A 308 -10.29 -11.06 15.21
N PRO A 309 -10.24 -10.07 16.12
CA PRO A 309 -10.13 -10.35 17.55
C PRO A 309 -11.26 -11.27 18.00
N SER A 310 -10.94 -12.25 18.82
CA SER A 310 -11.89 -13.17 19.47
C SER A 310 -12.75 -12.44 20.45
#